data_11454bded8463f5364e5294dfb444d2c
#
_entry.id   11454bded8463f5364e5294dfb444d2c
#
_cell.length_a   1.000
_cell.length_b   1.000
_cell.length_c   1.000
_cell.angle_alpha   90.00
_cell.angle_beta   90.00
_cell.angle_gamma   90.00
#
_symmetry.space_group_name_H-M   'P 1'
#
loop_
_entity.id
_entity.type
_entity.pdbx_description
1 polymer ?
#
loop_
_entity_poly.entity_id
_entity_poly.type
_entity_poly.pdbx_seq_one_letter_code
_entity_poly.pdbx_strand_id
1 'polypeptide(L)'
;MIKQPWKTLLLSAGVLAALGGFGFWWWLTSGYVTTDDARVKADIVAISAELTAKIDSLTKTEGDKVSHDEVLATLDRRELDIQIQQAEADLDRLNSRARQEAMGIELHLARQKEEVAKAEAALRAARYTHDDALAHAVQAKDDWHRNHKLFEKQLVAAQELDRAKTMLRQSEAQMSALLEKIKEGESLLDLARIKAGETAVMQAELQARKAEVRRAVAVLADLRRKLQLTVIRSPVNGVVVKKSANRGEVTQVGQPIYMIVDSSRFWVEANVEETEIRFVQSGRSVIIQVDSYPDREFAGKVTEVGGATVSEFSLFNPQKLTGQFIKSTQRLPVKISVVNSDGLLKVGMLAVVRIKRSSH
;
A
#
# COMPACT_ATOMS: atom_id res chain seq x y z
N MET A 1 -60.31 -75.38 41.46
CA MET A 1 -59.94 -74.32 40.50
C MET A 1 -58.49 -73.94 40.77
N ILE A 2 -57.52 -74.49 40.00
CA ILE A 2 -56.14 -74.25 40.11
C ILE A 2 -55.81 -73.04 39.19
N LYS A 3 -55.57 -71.88 39.77
CA LYS A 3 -55.12 -70.70 38.99
C LYS A 3 -53.72 -70.95 38.48
N GLN A 4 -53.52 -70.90 37.19
CA GLN A 4 -52.23 -71.12 36.53
C GLN A 4 -51.28 -69.93 36.79
N PRO A 5 -50.25 -70.05 37.63
CA PRO A 5 -49.30 -68.94 37.99
C PRO A 5 -48.35 -68.55 36.88
N TRP A 6 -48.22 -69.39 35.85
CA TRP A 6 -47.29 -69.20 34.69
C TRP A 6 -47.69 -67.99 33.80
N LYS A 7 -49.01 -67.72 33.61
CA LYS A 7 -49.44 -66.55 32.79
C LYS A 7 -49.05 -65.23 33.42
N THR A 8 -49.11 -65.14 34.74
CA THR A 8 -48.67 -63.98 35.49
C THR A 8 -47.14 -63.80 35.48
N LEU A 9 -46.41 -64.90 35.49
CA LEU A 9 -44.92 -64.89 35.34
C LEU A 9 -44.49 -64.45 33.94
N LEU A 10 -45.16 -64.91 32.89
CA LEU A 10 -44.89 -64.46 31.52
C LEU A 10 -45.22 -63.00 31.30
N LEU A 11 -46.35 -62.53 31.85
CA LEU A 11 -46.69 -61.10 31.80
C LEU A 11 -45.72 -60.22 32.55
N SER A 12 -45.24 -60.60 33.71
CA SER A 12 -44.27 -59.84 34.48
C SER A 12 -42.88 -59.84 33.83
N ALA A 13 -42.47 -60.95 33.19
CA ALA A 13 -41.23 -61.00 32.40
C ALA A 13 -41.32 -60.11 31.13
N GLY A 14 -42.45 -60.08 30.43
CA GLY A 14 -42.68 -59.20 29.28
C GLY A 14 -42.63 -57.70 29.67
N VAL A 15 -43.22 -57.34 30.79
CA VAL A 15 -43.19 -55.92 31.29
C VAL A 15 -41.77 -55.53 31.72
N LEU A 16 -40.99 -56.42 32.37
CA LEU A 16 -39.62 -56.17 32.73
C LEU A 16 -38.73 -56.04 31.48
N ALA A 17 -38.94 -56.88 30.43
CA ALA A 17 -38.21 -56.75 29.20
C ALA A 17 -38.57 -55.47 28.41
N ALA A 18 -39.81 -55.04 28.45
CA ALA A 18 -40.26 -53.76 27.86
C ALA A 18 -39.70 -52.54 28.60
N LEU A 19 -39.68 -52.59 29.94
CA LEU A 19 -39.09 -51.54 30.77
C LEU A 19 -37.57 -51.49 30.61
N GLY A 20 -36.92 -52.65 30.52
CA GLY A 20 -35.48 -52.73 30.25
C GLY A 20 -35.11 -52.24 28.87
N GLY A 21 -35.91 -52.60 27.83
CA GLY A 21 -35.73 -52.12 26.47
C GLY A 21 -35.99 -50.61 26.37
N PHE A 22 -37.01 -50.10 27.02
CA PHE A 22 -37.30 -48.66 27.08
C PHE A 22 -36.23 -47.88 27.83
N GLY A 23 -35.72 -48.41 28.99
CA GLY A 23 -34.63 -47.81 29.73
C GLY A 23 -33.29 -47.78 28.94
N PHE A 24 -33.01 -48.89 28.23
CA PHE A 24 -31.84 -48.95 27.34
C PHE A 24 -31.96 -48.00 26.15
N TRP A 25 -33.12 -47.95 25.51
CA TRP A 25 -33.39 -46.99 24.44
C TRP A 25 -33.29 -45.52 24.91
N TRP A 26 -33.86 -45.21 26.10
CA TRP A 26 -33.72 -43.91 26.72
C TRP A 26 -32.28 -43.54 27.04
N TRP A 27 -31.48 -44.49 27.57
CA TRP A 27 -30.08 -44.26 27.89
C TRP A 27 -29.26 -43.99 26.63
N LEU A 28 -29.53 -44.69 25.51
CA LEU A 28 -28.89 -44.47 24.22
C LEU A 28 -29.25 -43.08 23.58
N THR A 29 -30.49 -42.63 23.76
CA THR A 29 -30.94 -41.34 23.15
C THR A 29 -30.68 -40.15 24.08
N SER A 30 -30.54 -40.32 25.39
CA SER A 30 -30.33 -39.22 26.36
C SER A 30 -28.90 -38.64 26.30
N GLY A 31 -27.96 -39.26 25.54
CA GLY A 31 -26.56 -38.83 25.42
C GLY A 31 -26.30 -37.69 24.44
N TYR A 32 -27.29 -37.24 23.68
CA TYR A 32 -27.11 -36.24 22.63
C TYR A 32 -28.16 -35.10 22.77
N VAL A 33 -27.71 -33.89 22.41
CA VAL A 33 -28.56 -32.77 22.08
C VAL A 33 -28.81 -32.81 20.58
N THR A 34 -30.08 -32.90 20.16
CA THR A 34 -30.45 -33.02 18.75
C THR A 34 -31.25 -31.79 18.32
N THR A 35 -30.88 -31.24 17.18
CA THR A 35 -31.63 -30.17 16.51
C THR A 35 -31.77 -30.46 15.03
N ASP A 36 -32.95 -30.17 14.49
CA ASP A 36 -33.30 -30.24 13.07
C ASP A 36 -33.19 -28.87 12.37
N ASP A 37 -33.03 -27.80 13.17
CA ASP A 37 -32.86 -26.45 12.64
C ASP A 37 -31.33 -26.16 12.50
N ALA A 38 -30.71 -26.82 11.52
CA ALA A 38 -29.33 -26.59 11.21
C ALA A 38 -29.14 -26.41 9.69
N ARG A 39 -28.20 -25.54 9.32
CA ARG A 39 -27.91 -25.22 7.92
C ARG A 39 -26.41 -25.21 7.64
N VAL A 40 -26.04 -25.73 6.49
CA VAL A 40 -24.68 -25.61 5.99
C VAL A 40 -24.45 -24.18 5.52
N LYS A 41 -23.41 -23.55 6.03
CA LYS A 41 -22.94 -22.21 5.63
C LYS A 41 -21.49 -22.25 5.18
N ALA A 42 -21.08 -21.27 4.40
CA ALA A 42 -19.70 -21.00 4.03
C ALA A 42 -19.54 -19.49 3.80
N ASP A 43 -18.29 -19.03 3.77
CA ASP A 43 -17.98 -17.65 3.40
C ASP A 43 -18.33 -17.41 1.92
N ILE A 44 -19.11 -16.37 1.67
CA ILE A 44 -19.45 -15.92 0.32
C ILE A 44 -18.66 -14.65 0.05
N VAL A 45 -17.76 -14.73 -0.93
CA VAL A 45 -16.95 -13.59 -1.36
C VAL A 45 -17.60 -12.95 -2.58
N ALA A 46 -17.99 -11.68 -2.44
CA ALA A 46 -18.49 -10.89 -3.55
C ALA A 46 -17.29 -10.27 -4.30
N ILE A 47 -17.12 -10.64 -5.56
CA ILE A 47 -16.10 -10.09 -6.45
C ILE A 47 -16.70 -8.91 -7.19
N SER A 48 -16.19 -7.71 -6.95
CA SER A 48 -16.65 -6.46 -7.55
C SER A 48 -15.56 -5.79 -8.38
N ALA A 49 -15.97 -4.90 -9.29
CA ALA A 49 -15.05 -4.05 -10.02
C ALA A 49 -14.47 -2.96 -9.12
N GLU A 50 -13.19 -2.67 -9.27
CA GLU A 50 -12.50 -1.56 -8.60
C GLU A 50 -12.43 -0.28 -9.45
N LEU A 51 -12.89 -0.37 -10.71
CA LEU A 51 -12.97 0.76 -11.63
C LEU A 51 -14.22 0.65 -12.50
N THR A 52 -14.68 1.80 -12.97
CA THR A 52 -15.81 1.88 -13.91
C THR A 52 -15.29 1.64 -15.32
N ALA A 53 -15.72 0.53 -15.94
CA ALA A 53 -15.40 0.21 -17.33
C ALA A 53 -16.39 -0.78 -17.91
N LYS A 54 -16.41 -0.93 -19.23
CA LYS A 54 -17.21 -1.94 -19.93
C LYS A 54 -16.60 -3.33 -19.74
N ILE A 55 -17.43 -4.32 -19.45
CA ILE A 55 -16.99 -5.73 -19.35
C ILE A 55 -16.74 -6.27 -20.76
N ASP A 56 -15.49 -6.64 -21.03
CA ASP A 56 -15.08 -7.26 -22.29
C ASP A 56 -15.34 -8.75 -22.31
N SER A 57 -14.96 -9.47 -21.26
CA SER A 57 -15.21 -10.91 -21.15
C SER A 57 -15.54 -11.33 -19.73
N LEU A 58 -16.31 -12.42 -19.64
CA LEU A 58 -16.62 -13.16 -18.41
C LEU A 58 -16.29 -14.63 -18.70
N THR A 59 -15.37 -15.21 -17.93
CA THR A 59 -14.81 -16.54 -18.21
C THR A 59 -15.57 -17.66 -17.53
N LYS A 60 -16.40 -17.36 -16.52
CA LYS A 60 -17.08 -18.33 -15.68
C LYS A 60 -18.58 -18.17 -15.71
N THR A 61 -19.27 -19.29 -15.47
CA THR A 61 -20.72 -19.36 -15.28
C THR A 61 -21.05 -19.87 -13.87
N GLU A 62 -22.34 -19.78 -13.50
CA GLU A 62 -22.80 -20.31 -12.21
C GLU A 62 -22.57 -21.83 -12.17
N GLY A 63 -22.03 -22.31 -11.05
CA GLY A 63 -21.65 -23.69 -10.83
C GLY A 63 -20.19 -24.03 -11.17
N ASP A 64 -19.47 -23.17 -11.86
CA ASP A 64 -18.07 -23.39 -12.20
C ASP A 64 -17.15 -23.33 -10.98
N LYS A 65 -16.14 -24.20 -10.95
CA LYS A 65 -15.06 -24.15 -9.98
C LYS A 65 -14.05 -23.08 -10.38
N VAL A 66 -13.53 -22.39 -9.41
CA VAL A 66 -12.49 -21.36 -9.56
C VAL A 66 -11.35 -21.58 -8.60
N SER A 67 -10.15 -21.33 -9.06
CA SER A 67 -8.93 -21.35 -8.25
C SER A 67 -8.53 -19.97 -7.81
N HIS A 68 -7.76 -19.88 -6.74
CA HIS A 68 -7.15 -18.62 -6.31
C HIS A 68 -6.31 -18.01 -7.45
N ASP A 69 -6.41 -16.72 -7.65
CA ASP A 69 -5.74 -15.93 -8.70
C ASP A 69 -6.20 -16.23 -10.15
N GLU A 70 -7.23 -17.06 -10.32
CA GLU A 70 -7.80 -17.34 -11.64
C GLU A 70 -8.55 -16.11 -12.18
N VAL A 71 -8.39 -15.83 -13.49
CA VAL A 71 -9.06 -14.71 -14.16
C VAL A 71 -10.55 -15.02 -14.33
N LEU A 72 -11.39 -14.16 -13.77
CA LEU A 72 -12.86 -14.30 -13.81
C LEU A 72 -13.49 -13.38 -14.85
N ALA A 73 -12.97 -12.16 -14.98
CA ALA A 73 -13.48 -11.17 -15.90
C ALA A 73 -12.35 -10.27 -16.41
N THR A 74 -12.53 -9.71 -17.60
CA THR A 74 -11.69 -8.64 -18.12
C THR A 74 -12.55 -7.44 -18.49
N LEU A 75 -12.04 -6.26 -18.15
CA LEU A 75 -12.66 -5.00 -18.51
C LEU A 75 -11.98 -4.41 -19.74
N ASP A 76 -12.68 -3.55 -20.48
CA ASP A 76 -12.13 -2.82 -21.62
C ASP A 76 -11.00 -1.89 -21.14
N ARG A 77 -9.80 -2.10 -21.67
CA ARG A 77 -8.59 -1.40 -21.29
C ARG A 77 -8.08 -0.40 -22.33
N ARG A 78 -8.74 -0.31 -23.47
CA ARG A 78 -8.26 0.48 -24.63
C ARG A 78 -8.02 1.94 -24.28
N GLU A 79 -8.92 2.54 -23.52
CA GLU A 79 -8.76 3.93 -23.05
C GLU A 79 -7.53 4.09 -22.12
N LEU A 80 -7.31 3.14 -21.20
CA LEU A 80 -6.15 3.13 -20.32
C LEU A 80 -4.84 2.93 -21.08
N ASP A 81 -4.82 2.06 -22.09
CA ASP A 81 -3.65 1.85 -22.94
C ASP A 81 -3.26 3.15 -23.67
N ILE A 82 -4.23 3.92 -24.19
CA ILE A 82 -4.00 5.22 -24.80
C ILE A 82 -3.45 6.24 -23.78
N GLN A 83 -4.06 6.31 -22.60
CA GLN A 83 -3.62 7.22 -21.53
C GLN A 83 -2.20 6.89 -21.05
N ILE A 84 -1.85 5.60 -20.95
CA ILE A 84 -0.49 5.16 -20.61
C ILE A 84 0.50 5.62 -21.69
N GLN A 85 0.19 5.42 -22.96
CA GLN A 85 1.05 5.84 -24.07
C GLN A 85 1.26 7.35 -24.06
N GLN A 86 0.22 8.14 -23.79
CA GLN A 86 0.32 9.59 -23.65
C GLN A 86 1.19 10.00 -22.45
N ALA A 87 1.00 9.34 -21.29
CA ALA A 87 1.79 9.60 -20.10
C ALA A 87 3.28 9.21 -20.28
N GLU A 88 3.57 8.14 -21.02
CA GLU A 88 4.94 7.74 -21.38
C GLU A 88 5.61 8.77 -22.27
N ALA A 89 4.93 9.25 -23.31
CA ALA A 89 5.43 10.30 -24.20
C ALA A 89 5.68 11.63 -23.44
N ASP A 90 4.79 11.99 -22.51
CA ASP A 90 4.96 13.17 -21.66
C ASP A 90 6.17 13.03 -20.72
N LEU A 91 6.35 11.86 -20.11
CA LEU A 91 7.51 11.57 -19.26
C LEU A 91 8.81 11.68 -20.05
N ASP A 92 8.87 11.15 -21.26
CA ASP A 92 10.06 11.23 -22.13
C ASP A 92 10.39 12.67 -22.53
N ARG A 93 9.34 13.46 -22.82
CA ARG A 93 9.48 14.89 -23.10
C ARG A 93 10.05 15.67 -21.91
N LEU A 94 9.52 15.41 -20.69
CA LEU A 94 9.99 16.06 -19.46
C LEU A 94 11.42 15.63 -19.10
N ASN A 95 11.75 14.35 -19.25
CA ASN A 95 13.11 13.85 -19.06
C ASN A 95 14.11 14.49 -20.02
N SER A 96 13.74 14.65 -21.29
CA SER A 96 14.59 15.27 -22.29
C SER A 96 14.87 16.73 -21.95
N ARG A 97 13.86 17.49 -21.51
CA ARG A 97 13.99 18.88 -21.06
C ARG A 97 14.89 18.98 -19.82
N ALA A 98 14.68 18.13 -18.81
CA ALA A 98 15.52 18.13 -17.61
C ALA A 98 16.98 17.81 -17.93
N ARG A 99 17.25 16.90 -18.88
CA ARG A 99 18.61 16.59 -19.36
C ARG A 99 19.24 17.78 -20.10
N GLN A 100 18.50 18.43 -21.00
CA GLN A 100 18.99 19.63 -21.70
C GLN A 100 19.36 20.73 -20.73
N GLU A 101 18.53 20.99 -19.73
CA GLU A 101 18.78 22.00 -18.70
C GLU A 101 20.00 21.64 -17.84
N ALA A 102 20.14 20.37 -17.43
CA ALA A 102 21.31 19.88 -16.70
C ALA A 102 22.61 20.07 -17.51
N MET A 103 22.61 19.74 -18.80
CA MET A 103 23.77 19.94 -19.68
C MET A 103 24.07 21.43 -19.87
N GLY A 104 23.04 22.29 -19.98
CA GLY A 104 23.18 23.73 -20.04
C GLY A 104 23.88 24.30 -18.80
N ILE A 105 23.48 23.84 -17.61
CA ILE A 105 24.09 24.24 -16.33
C ILE A 105 25.56 23.79 -16.27
N GLU A 106 25.86 22.56 -16.66
CA GLU A 106 27.24 22.03 -16.68
C GLU A 106 28.17 22.88 -17.59
N LEU A 107 27.68 23.22 -18.78
CA LEU A 107 28.43 24.09 -19.71
C LEU A 107 28.59 25.51 -19.15
N HIS A 108 27.55 26.05 -18.49
CA HIS A 108 27.64 27.36 -17.85
C HIS A 108 28.68 27.36 -16.73
N LEU A 109 28.64 26.34 -15.85
CA LEU A 109 29.65 26.17 -14.80
C LEU A 109 31.05 26.10 -15.31
N ALA A 110 31.30 25.35 -16.40
CA ALA A 110 32.60 25.24 -17.01
C ALA A 110 33.13 26.59 -17.51
N ARG A 111 32.27 27.37 -18.19
CA ARG A 111 32.57 28.73 -18.65
C ARG A 111 32.89 29.69 -17.51
N GLN A 112 32.05 29.69 -16.47
CA GLN A 112 32.24 30.56 -15.30
C GLN A 112 33.53 30.25 -14.55
N LYS A 113 33.88 28.98 -14.40
CA LYS A 113 35.14 28.56 -13.80
C LYS A 113 36.35 29.08 -14.60
N GLU A 114 36.27 29.08 -15.93
CA GLU A 114 37.32 29.61 -16.80
C GLU A 114 37.41 31.13 -16.69
N GLU A 115 36.26 31.87 -16.63
CA GLU A 115 36.27 33.33 -16.46
C GLU A 115 36.87 33.73 -15.11
N VAL A 116 36.51 33.04 -14.02
CA VAL A 116 37.13 33.29 -12.70
C VAL A 116 38.64 33.01 -12.75
N ALA A 117 39.10 31.92 -13.37
CA ALA A 117 40.49 31.60 -13.48
C ALA A 117 41.29 32.64 -14.32
N LYS A 118 40.68 33.18 -15.39
CA LYS A 118 41.26 34.30 -16.17
C LYS A 118 41.37 35.58 -15.36
N ALA A 119 40.33 35.95 -14.61
CA ALA A 119 40.37 37.13 -13.75
C ALA A 119 41.40 37.01 -12.63
N GLU A 120 41.53 35.83 -12.02
CA GLU A 120 42.55 35.55 -11.00
C GLU A 120 44.00 35.64 -11.61
N ALA A 121 44.20 35.12 -12.81
CA ALA A 121 45.48 35.18 -13.49
C ALA A 121 45.87 36.65 -13.83
N ALA A 122 44.88 37.45 -14.32
CA ALA A 122 45.09 38.86 -14.60
C ALA A 122 45.42 39.66 -13.32
N LEU A 123 44.70 39.39 -12.23
CA LEU A 123 45.00 40.01 -10.94
C LEU A 123 46.41 39.65 -10.42
N ARG A 124 46.82 38.39 -10.54
CA ARG A 124 48.19 37.97 -10.18
C ARG A 124 49.22 38.69 -11.00
N ALA A 125 49.05 38.80 -12.32
CA ALA A 125 49.95 39.54 -13.21
C ALA A 125 50.05 41.03 -12.82
N ALA A 126 48.91 41.69 -12.50
CA ALA A 126 48.90 43.08 -12.03
C ALA A 126 49.65 43.23 -10.70
N ARG A 127 49.56 42.29 -9.80
CA ARG A 127 50.29 42.30 -8.51
C ARG A 127 51.81 42.16 -8.75
N TYR A 128 52.23 41.23 -9.60
CA TYR A 128 53.65 41.11 -9.92
C TYR A 128 54.25 42.37 -10.57
N THR A 129 53.53 43.03 -11.51
CA THR A 129 53.98 44.30 -12.09
C THR A 129 54.00 45.44 -11.12
N HIS A 130 53.07 45.49 -10.15
CA HIS A 130 53.10 46.47 -9.06
C HIS A 130 54.29 46.22 -8.15
N ASP A 131 54.56 44.98 -7.73
CA ASP A 131 55.68 44.65 -6.83
C ASP A 131 57.04 45.00 -7.48
N ASP A 132 57.21 44.83 -8.79
CA ASP A 132 58.36 45.28 -9.55
C ASP A 132 58.45 46.82 -9.50
N ALA A 133 57.38 47.54 -9.80
CA ALA A 133 57.35 49.00 -9.71
C ALA A 133 57.60 49.55 -8.30
N LEU A 134 57.09 48.81 -7.27
CA LEU A 134 57.40 49.13 -5.87
C LEU A 134 58.89 49.04 -5.56
N ALA A 135 59.56 47.97 -6.05
CA ALA A 135 61.00 47.82 -5.89
C ALA A 135 61.77 48.97 -6.52
N HIS A 136 61.38 49.38 -7.74
CA HIS A 136 61.95 50.53 -8.45
C HIS A 136 61.68 51.88 -7.68
N ALA A 137 60.49 52.06 -7.14
CA ALA A 137 60.18 53.27 -6.33
C ALA A 137 61.01 53.33 -5.03
N VAL A 138 61.20 52.19 -4.36
CA VAL A 138 62.10 52.08 -3.17
C VAL A 138 63.53 52.44 -3.52
N GLN A 139 64.07 51.88 -4.63
CA GLN A 139 65.41 52.20 -5.09
C GLN A 139 65.56 53.70 -5.43
N ALA A 140 64.66 54.28 -6.20
CA ALA A 140 64.65 55.70 -6.54
C ALA A 140 64.56 56.58 -5.31
N LYS A 141 63.81 56.18 -4.28
CA LYS A 141 63.75 56.88 -2.99
C LYS A 141 65.08 56.86 -2.22
N ASP A 142 65.75 55.74 -2.21
CA ASP A 142 67.05 55.62 -1.53
C ASP A 142 68.10 56.41 -2.29
N ASP A 143 68.05 56.45 -3.62
CA ASP A 143 69.01 57.23 -4.48
C ASP A 143 68.77 58.73 -4.26
N TRP A 144 67.46 59.15 -4.20
CA TRP A 144 67.16 60.53 -3.87
C TRP A 144 67.65 60.91 -2.45
N HIS A 145 67.42 60.10 -1.45
CA HIS A 145 67.92 60.33 -0.07
C HIS A 145 69.47 60.43 -0.05
N ARG A 146 70.12 59.61 -0.79
CA ARG A 146 71.62 59.63 -0.90
C ARG A 146 72.11 60.93 -1.55
N ASN A 147 71.54 61.30 -2.71
CA ASN A 147 71.88 62.53 -3.41
C ASN A 147 71.55 63.81 -2.59
N HIS A 148 70.42 63.80 -1.83
CA HIS A 148 70.04 64.88 -0.96
C HIS A 148 71.08 65.14 0.18
N LYS A 149 71.51 64.04 0.81
CA LYS A 149 72.58 64.09 1.82
C LYS A 149 73.90 64.56 1.25
N LEU A 150 74.24 64.19 0.05
CA LEU A 150 75.45 64.61 -0.63
C LEU A 150 75.37 66.09 -1.06
N PHE A 151 74.21 66.58 -1.48
CA PHE A 151 74.02 67.96 -1.85
C PHE A 151 74.08 68.86 -0.64
N GLU A 152 73.52 68.50 0.52
CA GLU A 152 73.69 69.23 1.79
C GLU A 152 75.15 69.39 2.12
N LYS A 153 76.02 68.46 1.78
CA LYS A 153 77.51 68.55 1.99
C LYS A 153 78.27 69.21 0.80
N GLN A 154 77.47 69.74 -0.22
CA GLN A 154 78.02 70.38 -1.42
C GLN A 154 78.88 69.47 -2.28
N LEU A 155 78.68 68.11 -2.28
CA LEU A 155 79.41 67.15 -2.93
C LEU A 155 78.81 66.74 -4.31
N VAL A 156 77.61 67.17 -4.65
CA VAL A 156 76.91 66.97 -5.93
C VAL A 156 76.25 68.23 -6.46
N ALA A 157 76.02 68.35 -7.77
CA ALA A 157 75.38 69.48 -8.41
C ALA A 157 73.86 69.46 -8.18
N ALA A 158 73.22 70.65 -8.14
CA ALA A 158 71.74 70.75 -7.97
C ALA A 158 70.96 69.96 -9.08
N GLN A 159 71.57 69.88 -10.28
CA GLN A 159 71.00 69.11 -11.39
C GLN A 159 70.84 67.60 -11.08
N GLU A 160 71.78 66.98 -10.37
CA GLU A 160 71.78 65.57 -9.99
C GLU A 160 70.65 65.33 -8.91
N LEU A 161 70.49 66.24 -7.97
CA LEU A 161 69.39 66.19 -7.01
C LEU A 161 68.05 66.28 -7.70
N ASP A 162 67.88 67.23 -8.67
CA ASP A 162 66.59 67.38 -9.43
C ASP A 162 66.31 66.18 -10.30
N ARG A 163 67.29 65.54 -10.88
CA ARG A 163 67.12 64.26 -11.61
C ARG A 163 66.66 63.16 -10.70
N ALA A 164 67.30 62.95 -9.55
CA ALA A 164 66.87 61.93 -8.58
C ALA A 164 65.46 62.18 -8.06
N LYS A 165 65.07 63.44 -7.80
CA LYS A 165 63.72 63.81 -7.40
C LYS A 165 62.66 63.56 -8.49
N THR A 166 63.02 63.81 -9.74
CA THR A 166 62.14 63.54 -10.87
C THR A 166 61.92 62.05 -11.06
N MET A 167 63.03 61.25 -10.95
CA MET A 167 62.95 59.78 -11.03
C MET A 167 62.07 59.19 -9.92
N LEU A 168 62.22 59.66 -8.68
CA LEU A 168 61.34 59.26 -7.55
C LEU A 168 59.88 59.54 -7.87
N ARG A 169 59.53 60.77 -8.29
CA ARG A 169 58.15 61.11 -8.65
C ARG A 169 57.58 60.26 -9.76
N GLN A 170 58.39 59.95 -10.77
CA GLN A 170 57.99 59.07 -11.87
C GLN A 170 57.71 57.61 -11.37
N SER A 171 58.59 57.08 -10.54
CA SER A 171 58.46 55.73 -9.99
C SER A 171 57.24 55.64 -9.05
N GLU A 172 57.02 56.63 -8.18
CA GLU A 172 55.85 56.71 -7.31
C GLU A 172 54.53 56.85 -8.10
N ALA A 173 54.51 57.66 -9.16
CA ALA A 173 53.32 57.78 -10.04
C ALA A 173 53.02 56.46 -10.79
N GLN A 174 54.08 55.78 -11.26
CA GLN A 174 53.94 54.45 -11.93
C GLN A 174 53.43 53.38 -10.95
N MET A 175 53.98 53.34 -9.73
CA MET A 175 53.50 52.44 -8.66
C MET A 175 52.02 52.67 -8.35
N SER A 176 51.64 53.96 -8.17
CA SER A 176 50.23 54.34 -7.91
C SER A 176 49.28 53.93 -9.06
N ALA A 177 49.71 54.13 -10.32
CA ALA A 177 48.92 53.71 -11.46
C ALA A 177 48.72 52.19 -11.53
N LEU A 178 49.73 51.41 -11.14
CA LEU A 178 49.63 49.95 -11.07
C LEU A 178 48.82 49.46 -9.88
N LEU A 179 48.79 50.21 -8.76
CA LEU A 179 47.87 49.94 -7.67
C LEU A 179 46.40 50.08 -8.09
N GLU A 180 46.07 51.08 -8.90
CA GLU A 180 44.71 51.17 -9.48
C GLU A 180 44.36 50.02 -10.42
N LYS A 181 45.35 49.50 -11.15
CA LYS A 181 45.16 48.26 -11.96
C LYS A 181 44.88 47.03 -11.08
N ILE A 182 45.47 46.94 -9.89
CA ILE A 182 45.13 45.86 -8.94
C ILE A 182 43.65 45.96 -8.52
N LYS A 183 43.20 47.19 -8.16
CA LYS A 183 41.81 47.43 -7.78
C LYS A 183 40.83 47.11 -8.91
N GLU A 184 41.19 47.45 -10.16
CA GLU A 184 40.43 47.05 -11.34
C GLU A 184 40.33 45.53 -11.45
N GLY A 185 41.50 44.85 -11.30
CA GLY A 185 41.56 43.34 -11.35
C GLY A 185 40.74 42.68 -10.23
N GLU A 186 40.75 43.27 -9.03
CA GLU A 186 39.91 42.81 -7.89
C GLU A 186 38.42 42.98 -8.20
N SER A 187 38.02 44.12 -8.74
CA SER A 187 36.62 44.38 -9.15
C SER A 187 36.15 43.40 -10.26
N LEU A 188 37.02 43.12 -11.23
CA LEU A 188 36.73 42.14 -12.29
C LEU A 188 36.59 40.71 -11.74
N LEU A 189 37.43 40.32 -10.79
CA LEU A 189 37.37 39.02 -10.14
C LEU A 189 36.07 38.90 -9.32
N ASP A 190 35.69 39.92 -8.59
CA ASP A 190 34.46 39.94 -7.82
C ASP A 190 33.22 39.85 -8.73
N LEU A 191 33.23 40.56 -9.86
CA LEU A 191 32.17 40.46 -10.87
C LEU A 191 32.05 39.02 -11.42
N ALA A 192 33.19 38.39 -11.72
CA ALA A 192 33.22 37.00 -12.21
C ALA A 192 32.69 36.04 -11.17
N ARG A 193 32.98 36.24 -9.88
CA ARG A 193 32.48 35.43 -8.75
C ARG A 193 30.97 35.63 -8.52
N ILE A 194 30.44 36.86 -8.61
CA ILE A 194 29.02 37.15 -8.51
C ILE A 194 28.26 36.42 -9.62
N LYS A 195 28.73 36.50 -10.87
CA LYS A 195 28.13 35.76 -12.00
C LYS A 195 28.15 34.24 -11.77
N ALA A 196 29.18 33.69 -11.15
CA ALA A 196 29.20 32.27 -10.79
C ALA A 196 28.10 31.88 -9.78
N GLY A 197 27.65 32.83 -8.94
CA GLY A 197 26.53 32.64 -8.01
C GLY A 197 25.16 32.47 -8.70
N GLU A 198 24.96 32.96 -9.91
CA GLU A 198 23.71 32.81 -10.67
C GLU A 198 23.39 31.34 -10.99
N THR A 199 24.42 30.49 -11.00
CA THR A 199 24.26 29.04 -11.17
C THR A 199 23.37 28.39 -10.12
N ALA A 200 23.31 28.94 -8.90
CA ALA A 200 22.43 28.43 -7.85
C ALA A 200 20.94 28.53 -8.22
N VAL A 201 20.54 29.62 -8.91
CA VAL A 201 19.18 29.80 -9.42
C VAL A 201 18.86 28.76 -10.47
N MET A 202 19.76 28.56 -11.44
CA MET A 202 19.59 27.53 -12.49
C MET A 202 19.51 26.11 -11.90
N GLN A 203 20.28 25.84 -10.85
CA GLN A 203 20.20 24.54 -10.13
C GLN A 203 18.84 24.38 -9.42
N ALA A 204 18.27 25.43 -8.85
CA ALA A 204 16.95 25.41 -8.23
C ALA A 204 15.85 25.15 -9.29
N GLU A 205 15.97 25.76 -10.49
CA GLU A 205 15.06 25.51 -11.61
C GLU A 205 15.16 24.04 -12.07
N LEU A 206 16.36 23.50 -12.20
CA LEU A 206 16.55 22.07 -12.52
C LEU A 206 15.90 21.16 -11.46
N GLN A 207 15.96 21.50 -10.18
CA GLN A 207 15.26 20.72 -9.13
C GLN A 207 13.75 20.78 -9.31
N ALA A 208 13.19 21.93 -9.70
CA ALA A 208 11.77 22.05 -10.04
C ALA A 208 11.40 21.16 -11.23
N ARG A 209 12.21 21.16 -12.31
CA ARG A 209 12.00 20.23 -13.45
C ARG A 209 12.07 18.77 -13.07
N LYS A 210 13.02 18.39 -12.23
CA LYS A 210 13.08 17.02 -11.67
C LYS A 210 11.85 16.66 -10.84
N ALA A 211 11.25 17.62 -10.16
CA ALA A 211 9.98 17.41 -9.44
C ALA A 211 8.81 17.16 -10.40
N GLU A 212 8.76 17.87 -11.55
CA GLU A 212 7.77 17.61 -12.61
C GLU A 212 7.92 16.18 -13.18
N VAL A 213 9.16 15.74 -13.42
CA VAL A 213 9.45 14.35 -13.86
C VAL A 213 8.94 13.34 -12.83
N ARG A 214 9.22 13.55 -11.53
CA ARG A 214 8.70 12.65 -10.48
C ARG A 214 7.18 12.60 -10.45
N ARG A 215 6.50 13.73 -10.68
CA ARG A 215 5.04 13.77 -10.77
C ARG A 215 4.54 12.96 -11.98
N ALA A 216 5.16 13.07 -13.14
CA ALA A 216 4.79 12.32 -14.33
C ALA A 216 4.99 10.79 -14.13
N VAL A 217 6.08 10.39 -13.45
CA VAL A 217 6.31 8.99 -13.06
C VAL A 217 5.18 8.46 -12.17
N ALA A 218 4.73 9.26 -11.19
CA ALA A 218 3.63 8.87 -10.30
C ALA A 218 2.29 8.72 -11.06
N VAL A 219 2.00 9.61 -12.02
CA VAL A 219 0.82 9.52 -12.88
C VAL A 219 0.86 8.23 -13.72
N LEU A 220 2.00 7.93 -14.34
CA LEU A 220 2.17 6.71 -15.12
C LEU A 220 2.00 5.45 -14.25
N ALA A 221 2.54 5.46 -13.03
CA ALA A 221 2.39 4.35 -12.09
C ALA A 221 0.92 4.13 -11.69
N ASP A 222 0.13 5.20 -11.47
CA ASP A 222 -1.30 5.07 -11.18
C ASP A 222 -2.09 4.50 -12.38
N LEU A 223 -1.80 4.95 -13.59
CA LEU A 223 -2.43 4.40 -14.79
C LEU A 223 -2.11 2.91 -14.98
N ARG A 224 -0.86 2.50 -14.75
CA ARG A 224 -0.46 1.08 -14.81
C ARG A 224 -1.14 0.24 -13.73
N ARG A 225 -1.30 0.78 -12.52
CA ARG A 225 -2.09 0.14 -11.46
C ARG A 225 -3.55 -0.03 -11.90
N LYS A 226 -4.18 1.01 -12.46
CA LYS A 226 -5.54 0.93 -12.99
C LYS A 226 -5.66 -0.13 -14.09
N LEU A 227 -4.65 -0.25 -14.95
CA LEU A 227 -4.62 -1.28 -15.97
C LEU A 227 -4.60 -2.70 -15.36
N GLN A 228 -3.87 -2.92 -14.26
CA GLN A 228 -3.91 -4.21 -13.56
C GLN A 228 -5.30 -4.53 -13.01
N LEU A 229 -6.05 -3.53 -12.53
CA LEU A 229 -7.41 -3.68 -12.02
C LEU A 229 -8.45 -3.99 -13.11
N THR A 230 -8.11 -3.89 -14.41
CA THR A 230 -8.99 -4.34 -15.49
C THR A 230 -9.09 -5.85 -15.57
N VAL A 231 -8.17 -6.60 -14.96
CA VAL A 231 -8.20 -8.06 -14.90
C VAL A 231 -8.67 -8.49 -13.52
N ILE A 232 -9.90 -8.92 -13.43
CA ILE A 232 -10.56 -9.32 -12.18
C ILE A 232 -10.27 -10.79 -11.92
N ARG A 233 -9.69 -11.07 -10.74
CA ARG A 233 -9.25 -12.42 -10.33
C ARG A 233 -9.97 -12.89 -9.08
N SER A 234 -10.01 -14.21 -8.88
CA SER A 234 -10.56 -14.81 -7.67
C SER A 234 -9.57 -14.72 -6.50
N PRO A 235 -9.96 -14.16 -5.34
CA PRO A 235 -9.12 -14.17 -4.14
C PRO A 235 -9.16 -15.50 -3.38
N VAL A 236 -10.03 -16.46 -3.77
CA VAL A 236 -10.24 -17.73 -3.07
C VAL A 236 -10.39 -18.88 -4.04
N ASN A 237 -10.17 -20.11 -3.55
CA ASN A 237 -10.61 -21.32 -4.23
C ASN A 237 -12.07 -21.57 -3.92
N GLY A 238 -12.92 -21.75 -4.92
CA GLY A 238 -14.34 -21.86 -4.64
C GLY A 238 -15.21 -22.29 -5.82
N VAL A 239 -16.50 -22.00 -5.66
CA VAL A 239 -17.51 -22.24 -6.71
C VAL A 239 -18.31 -20.98 -6.92
N VAL A 240 -18.52 -20.58 -8.16
CA VAL A 240 -19.37 -19.45 -8.53
C VAL A 240 -20.82 -19.80 -8.23
N VAL A 241 -21.44 -19.07 -7.31
CA VAL A 241 -22.87 -19.28 -6.95
C VAL A 241 -23.79 -18.30 -7.64
N LYS A 242 -23.28 -17.13 -8.03
CA LYS A 242 -24.08 -16.14 -8.76
C LYS A 242 -23.19 -15.31 -9.67
N LYS A 243 -23.66 -15.10 -10.89
CA LYS A 243 -23.12 -14.15 -11.86
C LYS A 243 -24.09 -12.96 -11.93
N SER A 244 -23.66 -11.79 -11.49
CA SER A 244 -24.51 -10.59 -11.37
C SER A 244 -24.34 -9.58 -12.51
N ALA A 245 -23.39 -9.82 -13.45
CA ALA A 245 -23.12 -8.91 -14.55
C ALA A 245 -23.02 -9.66 -15.89
N ASN A 246 -23.20 -8.95 -17.00
CA ASN A 246 -23.16 -9.51 -18.35
C ASN A 246 -22.06 -8.87 -19.20
N ARG A 247 -21.57 -9.61 -20.21
CA ARG A 247 -20.63 -9.10 -21.19
C ARG A 247 -21.22 -7.88 -21.91
N GLY A 248 -20.43 -6.83 -22.07
CA GLY A 248 -20.84 -5.60 -22.73
C GLY A 248 -21.53 -4.58 -21.80
N GLU A 249 -21.84 -4.96 -20.57
CA GLU A 249 -22.37 -4.09 -19.52
C GLU A 249 -21.26 -3.18 -18.96
N VAL A 250 -21.62 -1.96 -18.55
CA VAL A 250 -20.70 -1.07 -17.86
C VAL A 250 -20.85 -1.29 -16.36
N THR A 251 -19.78 -1.75 -15.72
CA THR A 251 -19.74 -1.93 -14.26
C THR A 251 -19.29 -0.65 -13.57
N GLN A 252 -19.75 -0.47 -12.33
CA GLN A 252 -19.34 0.62 -11.46
C GLN A 252 -18.47 0.09 -10.32
N VAL A 253 -17.69 1.00 -9.71
CA VAL A 253 -16.86 0.65 -8.53
C VAL A 253 -17.74 0.09 -7.42
N GLY A 254 -17.37 -1.08 -6.91
CA GLY A 254 -18.11 -1.79 -5.86
C GLY A 254 -19.31 -2.63 -6.35
N GLN A 255 -19.67 -2.56 -7.64
CA GLN A 255 -20.74 -3.39 -8.20
C GLN A 255 -20.28 -4.86 -8.26
N PRO A 256 -21.02 -5.81 -7.64
CA PRO A 256 -20.65 -7.22 -7.65
C PRO A 256 -20.81 -7.79 -9.06
N ILE A 257 -19.78 -8.51 -9.53
CA ILE A 257 -19.77 -9.24 -10.82
C ILE A 257 -20.02 -10.72 -10.56
N TYR A 258 -19.36 -11.29 -9.56
CA TYR A 258 -19.52 -12.67 -9.14
C TYR A 258 -19.68 -12.79 -7.64
N MET A 259 -20.42 -13.81 -7.20
CA MET A 259 -20.40 -14.30 -5.83
C MET A 259 -19.81 -15.70 -5.82
N ILE A 260 -18.77 -15.91 -5.02
CA ILE A 260 -18.03 -17.17 -4.93
C ILE A 260 -18.12 -17.70 -3.50
N VAL A 261 -18.49 -18.96 -3.36
CA VAL A 261 -18.42 -19.68 -2.08
C VAL A 261 -16.99 -20.20 -1.91
N ASP A 262 -16.34 -19.83 -0.82
CA ASP A 262 -15.04 -20.37 -0.46
C ASP A 262 -15.14 -21.85 -0.09
N SER A 263 -14.47 -22.71 -0.88
CA SER A 263 -14.48 -24.16 -0.67
C SER A 263 -13.67 -24.60 0.55
N SER A 264 -12.86 -23.73 1.13
CA SER A 264 -12.00 -24.07 2.28
C SER A 264 -12.69 -23.93 3.63
N ARG A 265 -13.81 -23.20 3.71
CA ARG A 265 -14.45 -22.80 4.96
C ARG A 265 -15.93 -23.12 4.95
N PHE A 266 -16.26 -24.35 5.32
CA PHE A 266 -17.62 -24.77 5.58
C PHE A 266 -17.86 -24.92 7.10
N TRP A 267 -19.05 -24.55 7.52
CA TRP A 267 -19.56 -24.84 8.87
C TRP A 267 -21.04 -25.14 8.81
N VAL A 268 -21.54 -25.77 9.87
CA VAL A 268 -22.96 -25.92 10.10
C VAL A 268 -23.35 -24.99 11.24
N GLU A 269 -24.33 -24.15 11.01
CA GLU A 269 -24.98 -23.33 12.01
C GLU A 269 -26.23 -24.06 12.48
N ALA A 270 -26.20 -24.51 13.72
CA ALA A 270 -27.27 -25.26 14.35
C ALA A 270 -27.93 -24.41 15.43
N ASN A 271 -29.24 -24.25 15.35
CA ASN A 271 -30.03 -23.49 16.34
C ASN A 271 -30.48 -24.44 17.45
N VAL A 272 -29.83 -24.36 18.60
CA VAL A 272 -30.10 -25.22 19.75
C VAL A 272 -31.05 -24.50 20.74
N GLU A 273 -32.00 -25.23 21.31
CA GLU A 273 -32.93 -24.67 22.30
C GLU A 273 -32.20 -24.21 23.56
N GLU A 274 -32.61 -23.06 24.11
CA GLU A 274 -32.06 -22.48 25.34
C GLU A 274 -32.03 -23.47 26.52
N THR A 275 -33.01 -24.34 26.61
CA THR A 275 -33.11 -25.37 27.63
C THR A 275 -32.00 -26.40 27.59
N GLU A 276 -31.42 -26.65 26.40
CA GLU A 276 -30.42 -27.65 26.17
C GLU A 276 -29.01 -27.09 26.01
N ILE A 277 -28.86 -25.75 25.82
CA ILE A 277 -27.60 -25.11 25.53
C ILE A 277 -26.53 -25.32 26.63
N ARG A 278 -26.96 -25.52 27.89
CA ARG A 278 -26.08 -25.82 29.03
C ARG A 278 -25.23 -27.08 28.84
N PHE A 279 -25.70 -28.02 28.00
CA PHE A 279 -25.00 -29.28 27.68
C PHE A 279 -24.09 -29.17 26.46
N VAL A 280 -24.08 -28.03 25.76
CA VAL A 280 -23.29 -27.78 24.56
C VAL A 280 -22.08 -26.93 24.93
N GLN A 281 -20.88 -27.46 24.67
CA GLN A 281 -19.63 -26.76 24.92
C GLN A 281 -18.72 -26.81 23.69
N SER A 282 -17.86 -25.79 23.50
CA SER A 282 -16.85 -25.78 22.46
C SER A 282 -15.93 -27.02 22.58
N GLY A 283 -15.54 -27.58 21.43
CA GLY A 283 -14.72 -28.79 21.33
C GLY A 283 -15.49 -30.12 21.33
N ARG A 284 -16.81 -30.10 21.59
CA ARG A 284 -17.62 -31.34 21.59
C ARG A 284 -17.77 -31.90 20.18
N SER A 285 -17.73 -33.23 20.09
CA SER A 285 -17.97 -33.96 18.85
C SER A 285 -19.43 -33.89 18.44
N VAL A 286 -19.65 -33.74 17.18
CA VAL A 286 -20.97 -33.58 16.56
C VAL A 286 -21.09 -34.53 15.37
N ILE A 287 -22.25 -35.15 15.25
CA ILE A 287 -22.64 -35.93 14.08
C ILE A 287 -23.63 -35.08 13.31
N ILE A 288 -23.34 -34.83 12.04
CA ILE A 288 -24.14 -34.04 11.13
C ILE A 288 -24.69 -34.94 10.05
N GLN A 289 -25.98 -34.98 9.88
CA GLN A 289 -26.68 -35.69 8.83
C GLN A 289 -27.40 -34.66 7.94
N VAL A 290 -26.97 -34.57 6.69
CA VAL A 290 -27.56 -33.61 5.73
C VAL A 290 -28.73 -34.27 5.02
N ASP A 291 -29.87 -33.58 4.90
CA ASP A 291 -31.09 -34.15 4.33
C ASP A 291 -30.92 -34.64 2.90
N SER A 292 -30.04 -34.02 2.10
CA SER A 292 -29.72 -34.43 0.76
C SER A 292 -28.91 -35.76 0.67
N TYR A 293 -28.30 -36.19 1.79
CA TYR A 293 -27.47 -37.39 1.88
C TYR A 293 -27.80 -38.18 3.15
N PRO A 294 -28.99 -38.79 3.25
CA PRO A 294 -29.47 -39.41 4.48
C PRO A 294 -28.62 -40.62 4.92
N ASP A 295 -27.91 -41.26 4.02
CA ASP A 295 -27.07 -42.41 4.29
C ASP A 295 -25.63 -42.05 4.69
N ARG A 296 -25.32 -40.75 4.79
CA ARG A 296 -23.98 -40.23 5.15
C ARG A 296 -23.99 -39.40 6.40
N GLU A 297 -23.10 -39.71 7.30
CA GLU A 297 -22.82 -38.93 8.49
C GLU A 297 -21.51 -38.14 8.31
N PHE A 298 -21.55 -36.84 8.58
CA PHE A 298 -20.38 -35.98 8.57
C PHE A 298 -19.98 -35.71 10.03
N ALA A 299 -18.70 -35.91 10.32
CA ALA A 299 -18.16 -35.60 11.63
C ALA A 299 -17.82 -34.11 11.74
N GLY A 300 -18.20 -33.50 12.85
CA GLY A 300 -17.92 -32.10 13.15
C GLY A 300 -17.50 -31.90 14.60
N LYS A 301 -17.10 -30.66 14.92
CA LYS A 301 -16.86 -30.21 16.30
C LYS A 301 -17.48 -28.85 16.53
N VAL A 302 -18.06 -28.67 17.72
CA VAL A 302 -18.54 -27.35 18.15
C VAL A 302 -17.34 -26.41 18.23
N THR A 303 -17.36 -25.33 17.45
CA THR A 303 -16.33 -24.29 17.51
C THR A 303 -16.75 -23.13 18.40
N GLU A 304 -17.99 -22.74 18.33
CA GLU A 304 -18.50 -21.57 19.03
C GLU A 304 -19.98 -21.77 19.43
N VAL A 305 -20.35 -21.27 20.60
CA VAL A 305 -21.75 -21.18 21.05
C VAL A 305 -22.11 -19.70 21.10
N GLY A 306 -23.17 -19.32 20.41
CA GLY A 306 -23.58 -17.91 20.28
C GLY A 306 -23.94 -17.28 21.63
N GLY A 307 -23.57 -16.04 21.80
CA GLY A 307 -23.83 -15.25 23.03
C GLY A 307 -25.23 -14.61 23.08
N ALA A 308 -26.05 -14.77 22.03
CA ALA A 308 -27.39 -14.18 21.96
C ALA A 308 -28.35 -15.10 21.17
N THR A 309 -29.62 -15.00 21.43
CA THR A 309 -30.66 -15.78 20.75
C THR A 309 -30.93 -15.27 19.35
N VAL A 310 -31.35 -16.15 18.45
CA VAL A 310 -31.65 -15.81 17.05
C VAL A 310 -32.76 -14.76 16.95
N SER A 311 -33.73 -14.77 17.90
CA SER A 311 -34.84 -13.83 17.93
C SER A 311 -34.45 -12.39 18.22
N GLU A 312 -33.31 -12.15 18.91
CA GLU A 312 -32.88 -10.77 19.22
C GLU A 312 -32.42 -10.03 17.94
N PHE A 313 -31.91 -10.74 16.96
CA PHE A 313 -31.46 -10.18 15.67
C PHE A 313 -32.52 -10.29 14.57
N SER A 314 -33.72 -10.82 14.88
CA SER A 314 -34.80 -10.91 13.90
C SER A 314 -35.44 -9.54 13.66
N LEU A 315 -35.50 -9.12 12.39
CA LEU A 315 -36.22 -7.90 11.97
C LEU A 315 -37.72 -7.95 12.24
N PHE A 316 -38.28 -9.14 12.30
CA PHE A 316 -39.70 -9.40 12.64
C PHE A 316 -39.79 -10.13 13.97
N ASN A 317 -39.86 -9.39 15.07
CA ASN A 317 -40.14 -9.96 16.37
C ASN A 317 -41.66 -9.79 16.66
N PRO A 318 -42.48 -10.84 16.56
CA PRO A 318 -43.92 -10.76 16.73
C PRO A 318 -44.34 -10.29 18.14
N GLN A 319 -43.49 -10.45 19.13
CA GLN A 319 -43.73 -9.97 20.51
C GLN A 319 -43.74 -8.43 20.63
N LYS A 320 -43.03 -7.73 19.75
CA LYS A 320 -43.03 -6.24 19.71
C LYS A 320 -44.26 -5.66 19.01
N LEU A 321 -45.01 -6.47 18.25
CA LEU A 321 -46.15 -6.00 17.44
C LEU A 321 -47.49 -6.15 18.13
N THR A 322 -47.66 -7.12 19.03
CA THR A 322 -48.98 -7.45 19.62
C THR A 322 -49.13 -7.10 21.09
N GLY A 323 -48.06 -6.71 21.78
CA GLY A 323 -48.11 -6.38 23.23
C GLY A 323 -48.46 -7.57 24.15
N GLN A 324 -48.65 -8.76 23.60
CA GLN A 324 -48.87 -10.00 24.37
C GLN A 324 -47.56 -10.75 24.55
N PHE A 325 -47.17 -11.01 25.79
CA PHE A 325 -45.98 -11.79 26.11
C PHE A 325 -46.30 -13.29 26.01
N ILE A 326 -45.93 -13.92 24.90
CA ILE A 326 -46.00 -15.37 24.74
C ILE A 326 -44.57 -15.90 25.00
N LYS A 327 -44.40 -16.71 26.05
CA LYS A 327 -43.15 -17.39 26.35
C LYS A 327 -42.90 -18.47 25.29
N SER A 328 -42.09 -18.16 24.25
CA SER A 328 -41.61 -19.14 23.28
C SER A 328 -40.20 -19.58 23.63
N THR A 329 -39.90 -20.85 23.42
CA THR A 329 -38.50 -21.38 23.58
C THR A 329 -37.59 -20.65 22.63
N GLN A 330 -36.56 -20.00 23.19
CA GLN A 330 -35.55 -19.30 22.40
C GLN A 330 -34.51 -20.28 21.89
N ARG A 331 -33.84 -19.96 20.76
CA ARG A 331 -32.77 -20.76 20.19
C ARG A 331 -31.49 -19.97 20.11
N LEU A 332 -30.39 -20.61 20.44
CA LEU A 332 -29.05 -20.04 20.33
C LEU A 332 -28.28 -20.67 19.14
N PRO A 333 -27.62 -19.89 18.32
CA PRO A 333 -26.84 -20.41 17.20
C PRO A 333 -25.56 -21.06 17.74
N VAL A 334 -25.28 -22.26 17.28
CA VAL A 334 -24.05 -23.02 17.56
C VAL A 334 -23.34 -23.25 16.25
N LYS A 335 -22.08 -22.80 16.17
CA LYS A 335 -21.22 -22.97 15.00
C LYS A 335 -20.43 -24.27 15.14
N ILE A 336 -20.51 -25.11 14.12
CA ILE A 336 -19.94 -26.45 14.10
C ILE A 336 -19.04 -26.57 12.88
N SER A 337 -17.76 -26.84 13.09
CA SER A 337 -16.83 -27.08 11.99
C SER A 337 -17.17 -28.42 11.30
N VAL A 338 -17.14 -28.41 9.98
CA VAL A 338 -17.32 -29.62 9.16
C VAL A 338 -16.29 -29.62 8.05
N VAL A 339 -15.76 -30.78 7.69
CA VAL A 339 -14.84 -30.95 6.57
C VAL A 339 -15.63 -31.38 5.35
N ASN A 340 -15.57 -30.61 4.27
CA ASN A 340 -16.21 -30.91 2.98
C ASN A 340 -15.19 -31.49 1.99
N SER A 341 -14.53 -32.60 2.38
CA SER A 341 -13.49 -33.25 1.55
C SER A 341 -14.02 -33.72 0.19
N ASP A 342 -15.27 -34.15 0.16
CA ASP A 342 -15.87 -34.74 -1.05
C ASP A 342 -16.59 -33.71 -1.94
N GLY A 343 -16.65 -32.43 -1.51
CA GLY A 343 -17.34 -31.35 -2.22
C GLY A 343 -18.87 -31.53 -2.29
N LEU A 344 -19.44 -32.38 -1.44
CA LEU A 344 -20.88 -32.71 -1.45
C LEU A 344 -21.72 -31.64 -0.72
N LEU A 345 -21.17 -31.00 0.31
CA LEU A 345 -21.86 -30.00 1.05
C LEU A 345 -21.98 -28.69 0.25
N LYS A 346 -23.20 -28.19 0.14
CA LYS A 346 -23.49 -26.90 -0.49
C LYS A 346 -24.14 -25.95 0.51
N VAL A 347 -23.87 -24.66 0.35
CA VAL A 347 -24.45 -23.63 1.20
C VAL A 347 -25.97 -23.65 1.11
N GLY A 348 -26.65 -23.55 2.26
CA GLY A 348 -28.11 -23.57 2.36
C GLY A 348 -28.72 -24.95 2.54
N MET A 349 -27.96 -26.05 2.44
CA MET A 349 -28.48 -27.39 2.74
C MET A 349 -28.93 -27.47 4.20
N LEU A 350 -30.06 -28.13 4.44
CA LEU A 350 -30.57 -28.42 5.76
C LEU A 350 -29.90 -29.68 6.32
N ALA A 351 -29.76 -29.72 7.63
CA ALA A 351 -29.12 -30.83 8.32
C ALA A 351 -29.76 -31.07 9.69
N VAL A 352 -29.72 -32.31 10.12
CA VAL A 352 -29.97 -32.72 11.51
C VAL A 352 -28.65 -32.87 12.21
N VAL A 353 -28.52 -32.26 13.39
CA VAL A 353 -27.27 -32.23 14.15
C VAL A 353 -27.45 -32.90 15.50
N ARG A 354 -26.55 -33.85 15.83
CA ARG A 354 -26.50 -34.54 17.11
C ARG A 354 -25.21 -34.19 17.84
N ILE A 355 -25.29 -33.38 18.86
CA ILE A 355 -24.17 -32.89 19.67
C ILE A 355 -24.05 -33.78 20.92
N LYS A 356 -22.85 -34.33 21.17
CA LYS A 356 -22.61 -35.14 22.35
C LYS A 356 -22.70 -34.27 23.59
N ARG A 357 -23.61 -34.64 24.53
CA ARG A 357 -23.81 -33.91 25.79
C ARG A 357 -22.53 -33.85 26.64
N SER A 358 -22.31 -32.75 27.31
CA SER A 358 -21.29 -32.63 28.33
C SER A 358 -21.80 -33.36 29.57
N SER A 359 -21.06 -34.39 30.06
CA SER A 359 -21.27 -34.87 31.43
C SER A 359 -20.85 -33.79 32.41
N HIS A 360 -21.72 -33.47 33.36
CA HIS A 360 -21.35 -32.64 34.52
C HIS A 360 -20.20 -33.32 35.28
#